data_c9185e903ec04f77aaeb2b91d9fb4dfd
#
_entry.id   c9185e903ec04f77aaeb2b91d9fb4dfd
#
_cell.length_a   1.000
_cell.length_b   1.000
_cell.length_c   1.000
_cell.angle_alpha   90.00
_cell.angle_beta   90.00
_cell.angle_gamma   90.00
#
_symmetry.space_group_name_H-M   'P 1'
#
loop_
_entity.id
_entity.type
_entity.pdbx_description
1 polymer ?
#
loop_
_entity_poly.entity_id
_entity_poly.type
_entity_poly.pdbx_seq_one_letter_code
_entity_poly.pdbx_strand_id
1 'polypeptide(L)'
;MKRLAEEFELHNPDVHVTVKDTSGYSNLNSAIQDGYGMPDIVQLEYFALPQYAVSGQLLDITDRVKNTRTFYTPGTWSSVQLGGRIYGLPMDSGPMAWFYNDDVFKQAGVDATKIHTWEDYRQAARKLKDIGVYIASDSGDASFYNAMIWLAGGHPFMTSHDGKTVTVRLSKDKGTEEFTKFWQSMIDEGLIDIRTTTWSQRWKNGVGAGKIASVFSGAWMPSLLLENVPGTAGLWKVTNVPTMHGEKRNAEMGGSSLSVLKSSRKPEAAMRFVNFVCHDMHGIRTRVNGGAFPADVVTLRDKSFLDRTTIRDSRGIDIPYFGGQKFNRVFADAANRVDTGYRYLPFEVYSRSDFRATMGQAYGWSVKSLARLNVQAMIDAGVTRDDGSKLWLPDDPGKRISLKDGLLLWEKDLQEYGYNQGFVVR
;
A
#
# COMPACT_ATOMS: atom_id res chain seq x y z
N MET A 1 -7.61 13.50 -11.02
CA MET A 1 -8.92 13.09 -11.62
C MET A 1 -9.65 14.26 -12.30
N LYS A 2 -9.78 15.48 -11.72
CA LYS A 2 -10.49 16.60 -12.36
C LYS A 2 -9.96 16.91 -13.77
N ARG A 3 -8.64 17.09 -13.93
CA ARG A 3 -8.02 17.31 -15.24
C ARG A 3 -8.33 16.19 -16.26
N LEU A 4 -8.36 14.93 -15.82
CA LEU A 4 -8.73 13.79 -16.68
C LEU A 4 -10.20 13.85 -17.11
N ALA A 5 -11.09 14.30 -16.21
CA ALA A 5 -12.49 14.51 -16.55
C ALA A 5 -12.63 15.61 -17.63
N GLU A 6 -11.96 16.74 -17.44
CA GLU A 6 -11.95 17.85 -18.41
C GLU A 6 -11.41 17.40 -19.79
N GLU A 7 -10.27 16.68 -19.81
CA GLU A 7 -9.69 16.15 -21.05
C GLU A 7 -10.60 15.11 -21.73
N PHE A 8 -11.30 14.28 -20.95
CA PHE A 8 -12.26 13.30 -21.47
C PHE A 8 -13.48 13.98 -22.12
N GLU A 9 -14.05 14.99 -21.45
CA GLU A 9 -15.22 15.74 -21.92
C GLU A 9 -14.99 16.46 -23.24
N LEU A 10 -13.75 16.93 -23.50
CA LEU A 10 -13.39 17.54 -24.79
C LEU A 10 -13.64 16.61 -25.99
N HIS A 11 -13.50 15.30 -25.79
CA HIS A 11 -13.66 14.27 -26.83
C HIS A 11 -14.99 13.50 -26.68
N ASN A 12 -15.75 13.76 -25.61
CA ASN A 12 -17.01 13.10 -25.28
C ASN A 12 -18.04 14.13 -24.81
N PRO A 13 -18.50 15.05 -25.70
CA PRO A 13 -19.38 16.18 -25.31
C PRO A 13 -20.77 15.74 -24.82
N ASP A 14 -21.14 14.47 -25.02
CA ASP A 14 -22.36 13.83 -24.53
C ASP A 14 -22.25 13.34 -23.08
N VAL A 15 -21.06 13.42 -22.45
CA VAL A 15 -20.82 12.95 -21.08
C VAL A 15 -20.22 14.05 -20.25
N HIS A 16 -20.82 14.30 -19.08
CA HIS A 16 -20.25 15.15 -18.05
C HIS A 16 -19.80 14.31 -16.85
N VAL A 17 -18.56 14.52 -16.35
CA VAL A 17 -17.94 13.76 -15.26
C VAL A 17 -17.78 14.62 -14.02
N THR A 18 -18.59 14.40 -13.02
CA THR A 18 -18.44 15.04 -11.72
C THR A 18 -17.49 14.25 -10.84
N VAL A 19 -16.34 14.82 -10.52
CA VAL A 19 -15.35 14.20 -9.61
C VAL A 19 -15.61 14.64 -8.17
N LYS A 20 -15.93 13.68 -7.31
CA LYS A 20 -16.02 13.88 -5.86
C LYS A 20 -14.78 13.26 -5.21
N ASP A 21 -14.10 14.04 -4.40
CA ASP A 21 -13.00 13.58 -3.56
C ASP A 21 -13.56 13.17 -2.19
N THR A 22 -13.32 11.92 -1.81
CA THR A 22 -13.78 11.36 -0.53
C THR A 22 -12.61 10.65 0.14
N SER A 23 -12.32 11.02 1.38
CA SER A 23 -11.30 10.32 2.17
C SER A 23 -11.83 8.97 2.67
N GLY A 24 -11.19 7.88 2.26
CA GLY A 24 -11.54 6.52 2.67
C GLY A 24 -12.87 6.02 2.09
N TYR A 25 -13.38 4.93 2.65
CA TYR A 25 -14.55 4.22 2.12
C TYR A 25 -15.85 4.51 2.86
N SER A 26 -15.85 5.30 3.92
CA SER A 26 -17.02 5.56 4.76
C SER A 26 -18.18 6.16 3.98
N ASN A 27 -17.92 7.19 3.15
CA ASN A 27 -18.95 7.84 2.34
C ASN A 27 -19.54 6.90 1.30
N LEU A 28 -18.72 6.04 0.69
CA LEU A 28 -19.19 5.02 -0.25
C LEU A 28 -20.07 3.99 0.46
N ASN A 29 -19.63 3.52 1.63
CA ASN A 29 -20.39 2.54 2.42
C ASN A 29 -21.73 3.12 2.87
N SER A 30 -21.78 4.37 3.33
CA SER A 30 -23.03 5.06 3.67
C SER A 30 -23.95 5.18 2.45
N ALA A 31 -23.42 5.62 1.30
CA ALA A 31 -24.23 5.73 0.08
C ALA A 31 -24.80 4.38 -0.37
N ILE A 32 -24.04 3.27 -0.22
CA ILE A 32 -24.50 1.92 -0.50
C ILE A 32 -25.61 1.51 0.48
N GLN A 33 -25.42 1.78 1.76
CA GLN A 33 -26.40 1.43 2.81
C GLN A 33 -27.71 2.21 2.66
N ASP A 34 -27.60 3.50 2.37
CA ASP A 34 -28.75 4.39 2.22
C ASP A 34 -29.46 4.23 0.87
N GLY A 35 -28.82 3.58 -0.11
CA GLY A 35 -29.33 3.44 -1.48
C GLY A 35 -29.42 4.78 -2.25
N TYR A 36 -28.75 5.83 -1.76
CA TYR A 36 -28.82 7.18 -2.30
C TYR A 36 -27.42 7.80 -2.45
N GLY A 37 -27.24 8.60 -3.51
CA GLY A 37 -25.99 9.33 -3.73
C GLY A 37 -24.82 8.47 -4.19
N MET A 38 -25.09 7.23 -4.62
CA MET A 38 -24.05 6.34 -5.14
C MET A 38 -23.41 6.93 -6.40
N PRO A 39 -22.09 6.89 -6.54
CA PRO A 39 -21.41 7.26 -7.78
C PRO A 39 -21.60 6.20 -8.86
N ASP A 40 -21.37 6.56 -10.14
CA ASP A 40 -21.33 5.59 -11.23
C ASP A 40 -19.99 4.81 -11.23
N ILE A 41 -18.90 5.47 -10.83
CA ILE A 41 -17.52 4.95 -10.83
C ILE A 41 -16.90 5.20 -9.49
N VAL A 42 -16.10 4.24 -9.01
CA VAL A 42 -15.30 4.38 -7.78
C VAL A 42 -13.84 4.01 -8.06
N GLN A 43 -12.93 4.75 -7.46
CA GLN A 43 -11.55 4.32 -7.32
C GLN A 43 -11.46 3.43 -6.09
N LEU A 44 -10.97 2.21 -6.27
CA LEU A 44 -10.73 1.24 -5.21
C LEU A 44 -9.28 0.82 -5.21
N GLU A 45 -8.63 0.90 -4.06
CA GLU A 45 -7.35 0.25 -3.88
C GLU A 45 -7.53 -1.27 -4.02
N TYR A 46 -6.52 -1.95 -4.52
CA TYR A 46 -6.61 -3.39 -4.82
C TYR A 46 -7.05 -4.22 -3.61
N PHE A 47 -6.66 -3.84 -2.41
CA PHE A 47 -7.07 -4.54 -1.19
C PHE A 47 -8.57 -4.38 -0.88
N ALA A 48 -9.20 -3.30 -1.31
CA ALA A 48 -10.61 -3.03 -1.02
C ALA A 48 -11.56 -3.61 -2.07
N LEU A 49 -11.10 -3.80 -3.31
CA LEU A 49 -11.93 -4.29 -4.41
C LEU A 49 -12.68 -5.61 -4.10
N PRO A 50 -12.06 -6.64 -3.46
CA PRO A 50 -12.74 -7.90 -3.18
C PRO A 50 -13.99 -7.73 -2.31
N GLN A 51 -14.00 -6.79 -1.36
CA GLN A 51 -15.15 -6.52 -0.49
C GLN A 51 -16.36 -6.09 -1.30
N TYR A 52 -16.19 -5.15 -2.23
CA TYR A 52 -17.28 -4.64 -3.05
C TYR A 52 -17.68 -5.61 -4.16
N ALA A 53 -16.75 -6.43 -4.64
CA ALA A 53 -17.06 -7.47 -5.62
C ALA A 53 -17.89 -8.60 -4.99
N VAL A 54 -17.50 -9.11 -3.81
CA VAL A 54 -18.21 -10.19 -3.12
C VAL A 54 -19.61 -9.78 -2.65
N SER A 55 -19.75 -8.53 -2.23
CA SER A 55 -21.06 -7.97 -1.85
C SER A 55 -21.98 -7.63 -3.04
N GLY A 56 -21.51 -7.88 -4.27
CA GLY A 56 -22.30 -7.66 -5.49
C GLY A 56 -22.50 -6.19 -5.85
N GLN A 57 -21.68 -5.28 -5.32
CA GLN A 57 -21.77 -3.85 -5.58
C GLN A 57 -21.10 -3.43 -6.89
N LEU A 58 -20.17 -4.23 -7.41
CA LEU A 58 -19.45 -3.90 -8.63
C LEU A 58 -20.06 -4.57 -9.85
N LEU A 59 -19.98 -3.89 -10.97
CA LEU A 59 -20.32 -4.44 -12.28
C LEU A 59 -19.25 -5.45 -12.70
N ASP A 60 -19.65 -6.66 -13.07
CA ASP A 60 -18.78 -7.61 -13.75
C ASP A 60 -18.51 -7.10 -15.17
N ILE A 61 -17.26 -6.76 -15.44
CA ILE A 61 -16.81 -6.23 -16.74
C ILE A 61 -16.04 -7.25 -17.57
N THR A 62 -16.01 -8.52 -17.17
CA THR A 62 -15.18 -9.58 -17.77
C THR A 62 -15.30 -9.61 -19.29
N ASP A 63 -16.52 -9.65 -19.82
CA ASP A 63 -16.75 -9.75 -21.29
C ASP A 63 -16.35 -8.48 -22.03
N ARG A 64 -16.35 -7.33 -21.35
CA ARG A 64 -15.99 -6.03 -21.93
C ARG A 64 -14.47 -5.84 -22.07
N VAL A 65 -13.68 -6.56 -21.26
CA VAL A 65 -12.23 -6.34 -21.14
C VAL A 65 -11.38 -7.58 -21.36
N LYS A 66 -11.95 -8.68 -21.84
CA LYS A 66 -11.26 -9.96 -22.04
C LYS A 66 -10.00 -9.88 -22.91
N ASN A 67 -9.94 -8.94 -23.84
CA ASN A 67 -8.82 -8.77 -24.77
C ASN A 67 -7.74 -7.79 -24.24
N THR A 68 -7.92 -7.19 -23.04
CA THR A 68 -7.01 -6.18 -22.53
C THR A 68 -5.98 -6.72 -21.53
N ARG A 69 -6.04 -8.00 -21.17
CA ARG A 69 -5.17 -8.62 -20.16
C ARG A 69 -3.68 -8.37 -20.41
N THR A 70 -3.24 -8.49 -21.66
CA THR A 70 -1.82 -8.36 -22.03
C THR A 70 -1.31 -6.92 -22.03
N PHE A 71 -2.23 -5.95 -21.90
CA PHE A 71 -1.90 -4.54 -21.78
C PHE A 71 -1.40 -4.18 -20.37
N TYR A 72 -1.81 -4.94 -19.35
CA TYR A 72 -1.45 -4.69 -17.95
C TYR A 72 -0.38 -5.64 -17.44
N THR A 73 0.34 -5.24 -16.38
CA THR A 73 1.24 -6.15 -15.69
C THR A 73 0.46 -7.32 -15.07
N PRO A 74 1.05 -8.51 -14.97
CA PRO A 74 0.34 -9.66 -14.39
C PRO A 74 -0.13 -9.43 -12.96
N GLY A 75 0.66 -8.70 -12.14
CA GLY A 75 0.31 -8.37 -10.75
C GLY A 75 -0.95 -7.52 -10.66
N THR A 76 -0.99 -6.39 -11.37
CA THR A 76 -2.16 -5.49 -11.35
C THR A 76 -3.40 -6.15 -11.93
N TRP A 77 -3.24 -6.92 -13.01
CA TRP A 77 -4.37 -7.67 -13.59
C TRP A 77 -4.93 -8.72 -12.64
N SER A 78 -4.08 -9.42 -11.88
CA SER A 78 -4.55 -10.38 -10.88
C SER A 78 -5.29 -9.71 -9.71
N SER A 79 -4.95 -8.48 -9.39
CA SER A 79 -5.51 -7.74 -8.27
C SER A 79 -6.92 -7.19 -8.51
N VAL A 80 -7.39 -7.15 -9.76
CA VAL A 80 -8.77 -6.74 -10.10
C VAL A 80 -9.72 -7.92 -10.33
N GLN A 81 -9.26 -9.13 -10.00
CA GLN A 81 -10.02 -10.36 -10.20
C GLN A 81 -10.59 -10.92 -8.90
N LEU A 82 -11.80 -11.44 -8.98
CA LEU A 82 -12.40 -12.28 -7.93
C LEU A 82 -13.22 -13.38 -8.60
N GLY A 83 -13.00 -14.65 -8.19
CA GLY A 83 -13.75 -15.77 -8.74
C GLY A 83 -13.63 -15.93 -10.27
N GLY A 84 -12.50 -15.56 -10.85
CA GLY A 84 -12.26 -15.58 -12.30
C GLY A 84 -12.95 -14.47 -13.10
N ARG A 85 -13.60 -13.53 -12.43
CA ARG A 85 -14.28 -12.38 -13.03
C ARG A 85 -13.47 -11.10 -12.77
N ILE A 86 -13.64 -10.10 -13.65
CA ILE A 86 -12.96 -8.80 -13.60
C ILE A 86 -13.97 -7.75 -13.11
N TYR A 87 -13.58 -6.98 -12.09
CA TYR A 87 -14.44 -5.98 -11.45
C TYR A 87 -13.92 -4.55 -11.53
N GLY A 88 -12.77 -4.33 -12.16
CA GLY A 88 -12.22 -3.00 -12.41
C GLY A 88 -11.08 -3.06 -13.42
N LEU A 89 -10.67 -1.91 -13.95
CA LEU A 89 -9.43 -1.80 -14.71
C LEU A 89 -8.31 -1.25 -13.82
N PRO A 90 -7.10 -1.83 -13.89
CA PRO A 90 -5.95 -1.30 -13.18
C PRO A 90 -5.68 0.14 -13.57
N MET A 91 -5.61 1.03 -12.58
CA MET A 91 -5.32 2.44 -12.80
C MET A 91 -3.84 2.73 -12.58
N ASP A 92 -3.29 2.28 -11.48
CA ASP A 92 -1.88 2.42 -11.13
C ASP A 92 -1.34 1.15 -10.47
N SER A 93 -0.05 1.12 -10.17
CA SER A 93 0.61 -0.02 -9.57
C SER A 93 1.54 0.44 -8.45
N GLY A 94 1.72 -0.41 -7.44
CA GLY A 94 2.60 -0.16 -6.31
C GLY A 94 3.64 -1.26 -6.11
N PRO A 95 4.41 -1.69 -7.15
CA PRO A 95 5.44 -2.69 -6.93
C PRO A 95 6.41 -2.20 -5.86
N MET A 96 6.78 -3.10 -4.95
CA MET A 96 7.64 -2.73 -3.83
C MET A 96 9.05 -2.40 -4.29
N ALA A 97 9.61 -1.38 -3.67
CA ALA A 97 11.02 -1.04 -3.77
C ALA A 97 11.58 -0.69 -2.39
N TRP A 98 12.88 -0.75 -2.27
CA TRP A 98 13.60 -0.35 -1.08
C TRP A 98 14.28 0.99 -1.32
N PHE A 99 13.82 2.01 -0.60
CA PHE A 99 14.34 3.37 -0.61
C PHE A 99 15.30 3.55 0.55
N TYR A 100 16.48 4.08 0.31
CA TYR A 100 17.49 4.25 1.35
C TYR A 100 18.28 5.55 1.20
N ASN A 101 18.69 6.12 2.31
CA ASN A 101 19.60 7.28 2.36
C ASN A 101 21.02 6.79 2.16
N ASP A 102 21.57 6.98 0.96
CA ASP A 102 22.86 6.48 0.53
C ASP A 102 24.02 7.05 1.36
N ASP A 103 23.91 8.31 1.78
CA ASP A 103 24.93 8.94 2.61
C ASP A 103 25.00 8.32 4.01
N VAL A 104 23.85 8.01 4.61
CA VAL A 104 23.79 7.35 5.93
C VAL A 104 24.33 5.92 5.84
N PHE A 105 24.02 5.20 4.78
CA PHE A 105 24.59 3.86 4.55
C PHE A 105 26.11 3.89 4.38
N LYS A 106 26.62 4.86 3.62
CA LYS A 106 28.07 5.06 3.47
C LYS A 106 28.76 5.40 4.80
N GLN A 107 28.16 6.25 5.64
CA GLN A 107 28.66 6.56 6.98
C GLN A 107 28.78 5.32 7.87
N ALA A 108 27.87 4.36 7.71
CA ALA A 108 27.91 3.05 8.41
C ALA A 108 28.86 2.05 7.74
N GLY A 109 29.57 2.42 6.66
CA GLY A 109 30.43 1.50 5.90
C GLY A 109 29.64 0.39 5.18
N VAL A 110 28.40 0.70 4.74
CA VAL A 110 27.50 -0.24 4.07
C VAL A 110 27.32 0.15 2.61
N ASP A 111 27.57 -0.78 1.71
CA ASP A 111 27.22 -0.68 0.30
C ASP A 111 25.83 -1.31 0.08
N ALA A 112 24.80 -0.47 -0.03
CA ALA A 112 23.42 -0.92 -0.16
C ALA A 112 23.16 -1.69 -1.47
N THR A 113 24.01 -1.52 -2.50
CA THR A 113 23.87 -2.26 -3.77
C THR A 113 24.18 -3.74 -3.65
N LYS A 114 24.79 -4.16 -2.54
CA LYS A 114 25.13 -5.57 -2.24
C LYS A 114 24.11 -6.26 -1.34
N ILE A 115 23.06 -5.56 -0.94
CA ILE A 115 22.02 -6.11 -0.07
C ILE A 115 20.95 -6.76 -0.96
N HIS A 116 20.91 -8.08 -0.98
CA HIS A 116 19.99 -8.87 -1.79
C HIS A 116 19.11 -9.80 -0.96
N THR A 117 19.60 -10.19 0.22
CA THR A 117 18.90 -11.10 1.13
C THR A 117 18.46 -10.38 2.41
N TRP A 118 17.51 -10.99 3.14
CA TRP A 118 17.13 -10.49 4.46
C TRP A 118 18.28 -10.56 5.46
N GLU A 119 19.20 -11.53 5.31
CA GLU A 119 20.40 -11.57 6.14
C GLU A 119 21.36 -10.43 5.85
N ASP A 120 21.58 -10.07 4.56
CA ASP A 120 22.38 -8.90 4.21
C ASP A 120 21.73 -7.63 4.81
N TYR A 121 20.40 -7.52 4.74
CA TYR A 121 19.64 -6.40 5.31
C TYR A 121 19.82 -6.32 6.83
N ARG A 122 19.80 -7.45 7.54
CA ARG A 122 20.04 -7.51 8.99
C ARG A 122 21.46 -7.11 9.35
N GLN A 123 22.47 -7.56 8.59
CA GLN A 123 23.87 -7.17 8.81
C GLN A 123 24.08 -5.66 8.59
N ALA A 124 23.44 -5.09 7.55
CA ALA A 124 23.46 -3.66 7.32
C ALA A 124 22.78 -2.89 8.49
N ALA A 125 21.66 -3.41 8.99
CA ALA A 125 20.94 -2.81 10.11
C ALA A 125 21.80 -2.77 11.41
N ARG A 126 22.58 -3.82 11.67
CA ARG A 126 23.53 -3.84 12.81
C ARG A 126 24.58 -2.72 12.69
N LYS A 127 25.18 -2.56 11.51
CA LYS A 127 26.17 -1.49 11.26
C LYS A 127 25.54 -0.09 11.39
N LEU A 128 24.31 0.10 10.94
CA LEU A 128 23.57 1.35 11.13
C LEU A 128 23.30 1.62 12.61
N LYS A 129 22.94 0.59 13.38
CA LYS A 129 22.72 0.69 14.82
C LYS A 129 24.01 1.13 15.56
N ASP A 130 25.19 0.67 15.13
CA ASP A 130 26.47 1.05 15.73
C ASP A 130 26.74 2.56 15.64
N ILE A 131 26.14 3.25 14.65
CA ILE A 131 26.17 4.72 14.52
C ILE A 131 24.90 5.41 15.03
N GLY A 132 24.04 4.68 15.77
CA GLY A 132 22.82 5.23 16.38
C GLY A 132 21.69 5.51 15.41
N VAL A 133 21.58 4.69 14.34
CA VAL A 133 20.57 4.83 13.28
C VAL A 133 19.74 3.55 13.18
N TYR A 134 18.42 3.67 13.05
CA TYR A 134 17.54 2.56 12.71
C TYR A 134 17.53 2.36 11.19
N ILE A 135 17.57 1.10 10.73
CA ILE A 135 17.45 0.83 9.30
C ILE A 135 16.09 1.21 8.75
N ALA A 136 15.03 1.01 9.54
CA ALA A 136 13.65 1.37 9.21
C ALA A 136 12.83 1.64 10.48
N SER A 137 11.60 2.14 10.31
CA SER A 137 10.59 2.18 11.37
C SER A 137 9.38 1.34 10.99
N ASP A 138 8.81 0.67 11.97
CA ASP A 138 7.55 -0.07 11.84
C ASP A 138 6.87 -0.12 13.21
N SER A 139 5.77 0.57 13.37
CA SER A 139 4.98 0.59 14.60
C SER A 139 3.75 -0.33 14.52
N GLY A 140 3.75 -1.29 13.62
CA GLY A 140 2.61 -2.17 13.34
C GLY A 140 1.72 -1.61 12.24
N ASP A 141 2.11 -1.81 11.00
CA ASP A 141 1.37 -1.42 9.79
C ASP A 141 0.91 -2.65 9.01
N ALA A 142 -0.41 -2.82 8.88
CA ALA A 142 -0.99 -3.95 8.16
C ALA A 142 -0.60 -3.99 6.69
N SER A 143 -0.46 -2.82 6.05
CA SER A 143 -0.09 -2.75 4.63
C SER A 143 1.32 -3.25 4.41
N PHE A 144 2.24 -2.83 5.27
CA PHE A 144 3.62 -3.31 5.25
C PHE A 144 3.70 -4.80 5.56
N TYR A 145 3.03 -5.25 6.61
CA TYR A 145 3.08 -6.66 7.04
C TYR A 145 2.54 -7.61 5.95
N ASN A 146 1.40 -7.28 5.35
CA ASN A 146 0.82 -8.04 4.23
C ASN A 146 1.72 -8.04 2.99
N ALA A 147 2.31 -6.90 2.65
CA ALA A 147 3.23 -6.81 1.51
C ALA A 147 4.49 -7.65 1.72
N MET A 148 5.01 -7.71 2.96
CA MET A 148 6.17 -8.53 3.30
C MET A 148 5.86 -10.03 3.35
N ILE A 149 4.66 -10.43 3.80
CA ILE A 149 4.17 -11.81 3.67
C ILE A 149 4.12 -12.20 2.19
N TRP A 150 3.53 -11.35 1.36
CA TRP A 150 3.46 -11.56 -0.08
C TRP A 150 4.85 -11.68 -0.70
N LEU A 151 5.78 -10.77 -0.35
CA LEU A 151 7.17 -10.81 -0.80
C LEU A 151 7.89 -12.11 -0.40
N ALA A 152 7.57 -12.64 0.78
CA ALA A 152 8.07 -13.94 1.26
C ALA A 152 7.49 -15.14 0.49
N GLY A 153 6.55 -14.92 -0.43
CA GLY A 153 5.82 -15.97 -1.16
C GLY A 153 4.73 -16.62 -0.34
N GLY A 154 4.24 -15.94 0.69
CA GLY A 154 3.09 -16.35 1.47
C GLY A 154 1.78 -16.15 0.71
N HIS A 155 0.86 -17.10 0.87
CA HIS A 155 -0.49 -17.06 0.33
C HIS A 155 -1.50 -17.49 1.41
N PRO A 156 -1.58 -16.74 2.54
CA PRO A 156 -2.39 -17.15 3.69
C PRO A 156 -3.89 -17.03 3.45
N PHE A 157 -4.29 -16.30 2.40
CA PHE A 157 -5.68 -15.96 2.10
C PHE A 157 -6.14 -16.53 0.76
N MET A 158 -7.36 -17.05 0.74
CA MET A 158 -8.02 -17.49 -0.49
C MET A 158 -9.52 -17.29 -0.36
N THR A 159 -10.16 -16.91 -1.47
CA THR A 159 -11.63 -16.86 -1.58
C THR A 159 -12.06 -17.81 -2.68
N SER A 160 -13.09 -18.64 -2.40
CA SER A 160 -13.64 -19.57 -3.39
C SER A 160 -14.24 -18.82 -4.59
N HIS A 161 -14.38 -19.52 -5.71
CA HIS A 161 -14.93 -18.95 -6.95
C HIS A 161 -16.33 -18.33 -6.76
N ASP A 162 -17.15 -18.94 -5.93
CA ASP A 162 -18.50 -18.44 -5.60
C ASP A 162 -18.53 -17.34 -4.52
N GLY A 163 -17.36 -16.96 -4.01
CA GLY A 163 -17.21 -15.93 -2.98
C GLY A 163 -17.68 -16.33 -1.57
N LYS A 164 -18.10 -17.57 -1.34
CA LYS A 164 -18.73 -18.00 -0.07
C LYS A 164 -17.77 -18.58 0.95
N THR A 165 -16.68 -19.17 0.50
CA THR A 165 -15.67 -19.75 1.37
C THR A 165 -14.42 -18.90 1.38
N VAL A 166 -13.93 -18.57 2.57
CA VAL A 166 -12.69 -17.82 2.77
C VAL A 166 -11.73 -18.69 3.56
N THR A 167 -10.48 -18.76 3.10
CA THR A 167 -9.39 -19.39 3.82
C THR A 167 -8.56 -18.32 4.53
N VAL A 168 -8.28 -18.52 5.83
CA VAL A 168 -7.40 -17.68 6.65
C VAL A 168 -6.45 -18.59 7.39
N ARG A 169 -5.17 -18.66 6.95
CA ARG A 169 -4.16 -19.61 7.44
C ARG A 169 -2.81 -18.93 7.68
N LEU A 170 -2.81 -17.79 8.34
CA LEU A 170 -1.59 -17.00 8.60
C LEU A 170 -0.53 -17.83 9.35
N SER A 171 -0.93 -18.55 10.40
CA SER A 171 -0.03 -19.34 11.24
C SER A 171 0.51 -20.60 10.58
N LYS A 172 -0.10 -21.06 9.48
CA LYS A 172 0.28 -22.27 8.74
C LYS A 172 0.91 -21.96 7.38
N ASP A 173 0.95 -20.70 7.00
CA ASP A 173 1.55 -20.24 5.75
C ASP A 173 3.06 -20.05 5.95
N LYS A 174 3.86 -20.75 5.12
CA LYS A 174 5.31 -20.74 5.25
C LYS A 174 5.93 -19.36 5.08
N GLY A 175 5.50 -18.59 4.08
CA GLY A 175 6.02 -17.25 3.85
C GLY A 175 5.69 -16.30 5.00
N THR A 176 4.48 -16.43 5.57
CA THR A 176 4.07 -15.68 6.78
C THR A 176 4.95 -16.04 7.97
N GLU A 177 5.20 -17.32 8.20
CA GLU A 177 6.05 -17.81 9.30
C GLU A 177 7.49 -17.29 9.16
N GLU A 178 8.06 -17.38 7.98
CA GLU A 178 9.43 -16.95 7.69
C GLU A 178 9.61 -15.45 7.89
N PHE A 179 8.69 -14.63 7.36
CA PHE A 179 8.74 -13.18 7.59
C PHE A 179 8.55 -12.82 9.07
N THR A 180 7.58 -13.45 9.74
CA THR A 180 7.31 -13.21 11.17
C THR A 180 8.54 -13.48 12.04
N LYS A 181 9.25 -14.58 11.80
CA LYS A 181 10.50 -14.92 12.51
C LYS A 181 11.62 -13.91 12.22
N PHE A 182 11.80 -13.58 10.97
CA PHE A 182 12.82 -12.61 10.57
C PHE A 182 12.55 -11.25 11.22
N TRP A 183 11.32 -10.73 11.11
CA TRP A 183 10.99 -9.41 11.64
C TRP A 183 11.02 -9.35 13.16
N GLN A 184 10.63 -10.46 13.83
CA GLN A 184 10.80 -10.60 15.28
C GLN A 184 12.27 -10.40 15.67
N SER A 185 13.20 -11.06 14.97
CA SER A 185 14.63 -10.93 15.26
C SER A 185 15.15 -9.50 15.05
N MET A 186 14.67 -8.80 14.01
CA MET A 186 15.01 -7.41 13.76
C MET A 186 14.55 -6.47 14.88
N ILE A 187 13.36 -6.75 15.42
CA ILE A 187 12.79 -5.98 16.54
C ILE A 187 13.55 -6.29 17.85
N ASP A 188 13.82 -7.56 18.12
CA ASP A 188 14.48 -7.99 19.37
C ASP A 188 15.92 -7.52 19.45
N GLU A 189 16.62 -7.44 18.32
CA GLU A 189 17.93 -6.84 18.21
C GLU A 189 17.90 -5.29 18.27
N GLY A 190 16.71 -4.67 18.29
CA GLY A 190 16.55 -3.21 18.30
C GLY A 190 17.04 -2.53 17.03
N LEU A 191 16.85 -3.16 15.87
CA LEU A 191 17.27 -2.68 14.56
C LEU A 191 16.18 -1.84 13.89
N ILE A 192 14.93 -1.96 14.36
CA ILE A 192 13.73 -1.28 13.86
C ILE A 192 13.19 -0.32 14.92
N ASP A 193 12.89 0.92 14.55
CA ASP A 193 12.15 1.83 15.42
C ASP A 193 10.66 1.47 15.44
N ILE A 194 10.23 0.74 16.45
CA ILE A 194 8.83 0.32 16.62
C ILE A 194 7.93 1.41 17.24
N ARG A 195 8.47 2.57 17.58
CA ARG A 195 7.73 3.67 18.25
C ARG A 195 7.33 4.78 17.29
N THR A 196 7.89 4.76 16.09
CA THR A 196 7.66 5.81 15.10
C THR A 196 6.73 5.31 14.01
N THR A 197 5.50 5.83 14.02
CA THR A 197 4.51 5.55 12.98
C THR A 197 4.90 6.28 11.70
N THR A 198 4.90 5.56 10.58
CA THR A 198 5.13 6.12 9.24
C THR A 198 4.17 7.29 8.97
N TRP A 199 4.67 8.33 8.32
CA TRP A 199 3.98 9.59 8.01
C TRP A 199 3.73 10.52 9.19
N SER A 200 3.99 10.12 10.43
CA SER A 200 3.95 11.04 11.56
C SER A 200 5.04 12.12 11.45
N GLN A 201 4.86 13.25 12.17
CA GLN A 201 5.89 14.28 12.22
C GLN A 201 7.21 13.74 12.78
N ARG A 202 7.15 12.81 13.74
CA ARG A 202 8.33 12.11 14.27
C ARG A 202 9.06 11.31 13.20
N TRP A 203 8.31 10.62 12.31
CA TRP A 203 8.89 9.90 11.19
C TRP A 203 9.57 10.85 10.20
N LYS A 204 8.90 11.95 9.80
CA LYS A 204 9.47 12.97 8.90
C LYS A 204 10.77 13.54 9.46
N ASN A 205 10.77 13.86 10.74
CA ASN A 205 11.97 14.37 11.43
C ASN A 205 13.08 13.31 11.48
N GLY A 206 12.74 12.05 11.80
CA GLY A 206 13.71 10.95 11.86
C GLY A 206 14.35 10.64 10.52
N VAL A 207 13.55 10.59 9.46
CA VAL A 207 14.01 10.41 8.07
C VAL A 207 14.85 11.61 7.61
N GLY A 208 14.35 12.83 7.85
CA GLY A 208 15.06 14.07 7.50
C GLY A 208 16.41 14.24 8.19
N ALA A 209 16.52 13.75 9.43
CA ALA A 209 17.77 13.78 10.23
C ALA A 209 18.67 12.54 10.00
N GLY A 210 18.31 11.62 9.12
CA GLY A 210 19.07 10.39 8.88
C GLY A 210 19.07 9.39 10.04
N LYS A 211 18.10 9.49 10.98
CA LYS A 211 17.94 8.56 12.11
C LYS A 211 17.12 7.33 11.76
N ILE A 212 16.37 7.39 10.66
CA ILE A 212 15.69 6.29 10.00
C ILE A 212 16.24 6.26 8.58
N ALA A 213 17.03 5.24 8.25
CA ALA A 213 17.87 5.25 7.06
C ALA A 213 17.18 4.73 5.81
N SER A 214 16.08 3.98 5.93
CA SER A 214 15.42 3.40 4.77
C SER A 214 13.93 3.16 4.99
N VAL A 215 13.23 2.87 3.90
CA VAL A 215 11.81 2.51 3.91
C VAL A 215 11.51 1.54 2.76
N PHE A 216 10.72 0.50 3.07
CA PHE A 216 10.06 -0.32 2.06
C PHE A 216 8.75 0.34 1.67
N SER A 217 8.50 0.54 0.39
CA SER A 217 7.26 1.15 -0.07
C SER A 217 6.98 0.82 -1.54
N GLY A 218 5.80 1.18 -2.02
CA GLY A 218 5.45 1.05 -3.43
C GLY A 218 6.06 2.15 -4.31
N ALA A 219 5.98 1.98 -5.61
CA ALA A 219 6.51 2.91 -6.62
C ALA A 219 5.86 4.31 -6.62
N TRP A 220 4.84 4.55 -5.78
CA TRP A 220 4.23 5.85 -5.52
C TRP A 220 5.02 6.71 -4.50
N MET A 221 5.96 6.11 -3.77
CA MET A 221 6.74 6.75 -2.71
C MET A 221 7.58 7.96 -3.15
N PRO A 222 8.12 8.06 -4.36
CA PRO A 222 8.98 9.17 -4.76
C PRO A 222 8.37 10.55 -4.53
N SER A 223 7.13 10.76 -4.97
CA SER A 223 6.43 12.04 -4.79
C SER A 223 6.22 12.38 -3.33
N LEU A 224 5.90 11.38 -2.50
CA LEU A 224 5.68 11.58 -1.07
C LEU A 224 6.98 11.84 -0.29
N LEU A 225 8.11 11.25 -0.70
CA LEU A 225 9.42 11.61 -0.14
C LEU A 225 9.76 13.05 -0.44
N LEU A 226 9.58 13.48 -1.70
CA LEU A 226 9.82 14.88 -2.08
C LEU A 226 8.92 15.85 -1.31
N GLU A 227 7.64 15.51 -1.09
CA GLU A 227 6.70 16.35 -0.37
C GLU A 227 7.01 16.43 1.13
N ASN A 228 7.32 15.29 1.77
CA ASN A 228 7.42 15.19 3.22
C ASN A 228 8.83 15.45 3.76
N VAL A 229 9.87 15.17 2.99
CA VAL A 229 11.28 15.36 3.39
C VAL A 229 12.11 15.97 2.25
N PRO A 230 11.71 17.13 1.72
CA PRO A 230 12.36 17.77 0.56
C PRO A 230 13.84 18.11 0.81
N GLY A 231 14.21 18.38 2.06
CA GLY A 231 15.58 18.70 2.46
C GLY A 231 16.59 17.56 2.29
N THR A 232 16.14 16.35 1.97
CA THR A 232 17.01 15.18 1.72
C THR A 232 17.16 14.86 0.23
N ALA A 233 16.74 15.76 -0.65
CA ALA A 233 16.89 15.58 -2.09
C ALA A 233 18.35 15.35 -2.48
N GLY A 234 18.59 14.36 -3.34
CA GLY A 234 19.94 13.94 -3.77
C GLY A 234 20.60 12.87 -2.89
N LEU A 235 20.15 12.70 -1.64
CA LEU A 235 20.74 11.76 -0.68
C LEU A 235 20.15 10.35 -0.79
N TRP A 236 18.97 10.22 -1.38
CA TRP A 236 18.24 8.95 -1.48
C TRP A 236 18.57 8.19 -2.76
N LYS A 237 18.48 6.88 -2.65
CA LYS A 237 18.52 5.93 -3.75
C LYS A 237 17.39 4.93 -3.61
N VAL A 238 17.10 4.22 -4.70
CA VAL A 238 16.13 3.13 -4.71
C VAL A 238 16.72 1.89 -5.37
N THR A 239 16.38 0.73 -4.84
CA THR A 239 16.76 -0.57 -5.40
C THR A 239 15.63 -1.57 -5.22
N ASN A 240 15.79 -2.76 -5.82
CA ASN A 240 14.87 -3.86 -5.56
C ASN A 240 14.88 -4.24 -4.09
N VAL A 241 13.74 -4.68 -3.59
CA VAL A 241 13.62 -5.17 -2.21
C VAL A 241 14.48 -6.41 -2.00
N PRO A 242 15.23 -6.52 -0.90
CA PRO A 242 15.87 -7.79 -0.53
C PRO A 242 14.80 -8.83 -0.18
N THR A 243 15.02 -10.05 -0.61
CA THR A 243 14.15 -11.20 -0.34
C THR A 243 14.83 -12.19 0.61
N MET A 244 14.13 -13.21 1.05
CA MET A 244 14.67 -14.11 2.06
C MET A 244 16.01 -14.75 1.63
N HIS A 245 16.09 -15.24 0.39
CA HIS A 245 17.27 -15.92 -0.16
C HIS A 245 17.78 -15.28 -1.46
N GLY A 246 17.39 -14.03 -1.78
CA GLY A 246 17.76 -13.34 -3.02
C GLY A 246 16.91 -13.73 -4.23
N GLU A 247 15.70 -14.26 -4.01
CA GLU A 247 14.78 -14.62 -5.09
C GLU A 247 14.33 -13.38 -5.89
N LYS A 248 14.14 -13.56 -7.17
CA LYS A 248 13.57 -12.52 -8.05
C LYS A 248 12.04 -12.48 -7.93
N ARG A 249 11.55 -12.11 -6.76
CA ARG A 249 10.13 -11.96 -6.43
C ARG A 249 9.85 -10.54 -5.96
N ASN A 250 8.61 -10.10 -6.14
CA ASN A 250 8.12 -8.83 -5.63
C ASN A 250 6.65 -8.96 -5.18
N ALA A 251 6.15 -7.93 -4.52
CA ALA A 251 4.78 -7.78 -4.09
C ALA A 251 4.24 -6.39 -4.47
N GLU A 252 2.92 -6.22 -4.43
CA GLU A 252 2.30 -4.89 -4.52
C GLU A 252 2.12 -4.32 -3.11
N MET A 253 2.52 -3.08 -2.92
CA MET A 253 2.23 -2.28 -1.74
C MET A 253 1.47 -1.03 -2.16
N GLY A 254 0.16 -1.14 -2.27
CA GLY A 254 -0.74 -0.14 -2.84
C GLY A 254 -1.14 -0.47 -4.28
N GLY A 255 -1.51 0.57 -5.01
CA GLY A 255 -2.12 0.47 -6.32
C GLY A 255 -3.65 0.42 -6.26
N SER A 256 -4.28 0.89 -7.33
CA SER A 256 -5.73 1.05 -7.38
C SER A 256 -6.31 0.76 -8.77
N SER A 257 -7.62 0.59 -8.76
CA SER A 257 -8.44 0.36 -9.95
C SER A 257 -9.55 1.38 -10.05
N LEU A 258 -10.11 1.56 -11.24
CA LEU A 258 -11.43 2.15 -11.42
C LEU A 258 -12.44 1.04 -11.68
N SER A 259 -13.51 1.06 -10.89
CA SER A 259 -14.60 0.10 -10.94
C SER A 259 -15.93 0.82 -11.19
N VAL A 260 -16.80 0.20 -11.97
CA VAL A 260 -18.18 0.71 -12.19
C VAL A 260 -19.10 0.05 -11.15
N LEU A 261 -19.93 0.84 -10.50
CA LEU A 261 -20.94 0.29 -9.59
C LEU A 261 -22.08 -0.38 -10.38
N LYS A 262 -22.52 -1.53 -9.90
CA LYS A 262 -23.64 -2.29 -10.52
C LYS A 262 -24.95 -1.51 -10.53
N SER A 263 -25.11 -0.58 -9.59
CA SER A 263 -26.27 0.31 -9.49
C SER A 263 -26.25 1.48 -10.49
N SER A 264 -25.14 1.68 -11.21
CA SER A 264 -25.05 2.74 -12.23
C SER A 264 -26.15 2.58 -13.29
N ARG A 265 -26.82 3.69 -13.57
CA ARG A 265 -27.79 3.77 -14.66
C ARG A 265 -27.16 4.16 -16.00
N LYS A 266 -25.84 4.42 -16.00
CA LYS A 266 -25.08 4.87 -17.16
C LYS A 266 -23.79 4.02 -17.36
N PRO A 267 -23.90 2.67 -17.34
CA PRO A 267 -22.70 1.81 -17.34
C PRO A 267 -21.83 1.98 -18.59
N GLU A 268 -22.43 2.31 -19.76
CA GLU A 268 -21.68 2.53 -21.00
C GLU A 268 -20.85 3.81 -20.93
N ALA A 269 -21.41 4.93 -20.48
CA ALA A 269 -20.68 6.17 -20.29
C ALA A 269 -19.59 6.02 -19.20
N ALA A 270 -19.91 5.31 -18.10
CA ALA A 270 -18.96 4.99 -17.05
C ALA A 270 -17.77 4.19 -17.60
N MET A 271 -18.02 3.14 -18.39
CA MET A 271 -16.96 2.34 -19.01
C MET A 271 -16.11 3.13 -20.00
N ARG A 272 -16.69 4.08 -20.76
CA ARG A 272 -15.91 4.98 -21.63
C ARG A 272 -14.90 5.79 -20.82
N PHE A 273 -15.31 6.35 -19.69
CA PHE A 273 -14.41 7.09 -18.81
C PHE A 273 -13.36 6.19 -18.15
N VAL A 274 -13.75 5.02 -17.64
CA VAL A 274 -12.81 4.03 -17.08
C VAL A 274 -11.76 3.62 -18.11
N ASN A 275 -12.16 3.33 -19.35
CA ASN A 275 -11.24 3.01 -20.44
C ASN A 275 -10.30 4.18 -20.75
N PHE A 276 -10.82 5.40 -20.81
CA PHE A 276 -9.97 6.58 -21.03
C PHE A 276 -8.90 6.73 -19.95
N VAL A 277 -9.27 6.59 -18.69
CA VAL A 277 -8.33 6.75 -17.58
C VAL A 277 -7.32 5.59 -17.47
N CYS A 278 -7.77 4.36 -17.70
CA CYS A 278 -7.00 3.16 -17.36
C CYS A 278 -6.37 2.46 -18.57
N HIS A 279 -6.89 2.65 -19.79
CA HIS A 279 -6.47 1.90 -20.98
C HIS A 279 -6.02 2.80 -22.14
N ASP A 280 -6.58 3.99 -22.28
CA ASP A 280 -6.16 4.94 -23.32
C ASP A 280 -4.82 5.60 -22.95
N MET A 281 -3.90 5.62 -23.91
CA MET A 281 -2.54 6.15 -23.68
C MET A 281 -2.51 7.64 -23.39
N HIS A 282 -3.50 8.44 -23.82
CA HIS A 282 -3.59 9.84 -23.47
C HIS A 282 -3.91 10.02 -21.97
N GLY A 283 -4.96 9.35 -21.50
CA GLY A 283 -5.33 9.37 -20.08
C GLY A 283 -4.22 8.82 -19.18
N ILE A 284 -3.56 7.72 -19.58
CA ILE A 284 -2.42 7.14 -18.85
C ILE A 284 -1.26 8.14 -18.77
N ARG A 285 -0.86 8.77 -19.88
CA ARG A 285 0.23 9.77 -19.89
C ARG A 285 -0.08 10.97 -19.00
N THR A 286 -1.32 11.44 -19.00
CA THR A 286 -1.74 12.53 -18.09
C THR A 286 -1.54 12.17 -16.63
N ARG A 287 -1.91 10.93 -16.22
CA ARG A 287 -1.68 10.45 -14.84
C ARG A 287 -0.21 10.27 -14.51
N VAL A 288 0.55 9.64 -15.40
CA VAL A 288 2.00 9.37 -15.22
C VAL A 288 2.81 10.67 -15.15
N ASN A 289 2.43 11.69 -15.92
CA ASN A 289 3.03 13.02 -15.82
C ASN A 289 2.65 13.73 -14.52
N GLY A 290 1.54 13.35 -13.90
CA GLY A 290 1.14 13.78 -12.56
C GLY A 290 1.76 12.99 -11.39
N GLY A 291 2.67 12.04 -11.69
CA GLY A 291 3.42 11.28 -10.67
C GLY A 291 2.87 9.89 -10.36
N ALA A 292 1.78 9.44 -11.01
CA ALA A 292 1.28 8.08 -10.84
C ALA A 292 2.24 7.05 -11.49
N PHE A 293 2.43 5.91 -10.85
CA PHE A 293 3.18 4.80 -11.45
C PHE A 293 2.25 3.96 -12.33
N PRO A 294 2.62 3.66 -13.59
CA PRO A 294 1.71 2.99 -14.53
C PRO A 294 1.47 1.53 -14.19
N ALA A 295 0.26 1.05 -14.51
CA ALA A 295 -0.09 -0.37 -14.46
C ALA A 295 0.10 -1.07 -15.83
N ASP A 296 0.31 -0.31 -16.91
CA ASP A 296 0.39 -0.80 -18.27
C ASP A 296 1.82 -1.13 -18.71
N VAL A 297 1.96 -2.17 -19.53
CA VAL A 297 3.26 -2.62 -20.03
C VAL A 297 3.84 -1.72 -21.12
N VAL A 298 3.03 -0.87 -21.74
CA VAL A 298 3.46 0.04 -22.82
C VAL A 298 4.33 1.14 -22.21
N THR A 299 3.81 1.82 -21.18
CA THR A 299 4.57 2.85 -20.45
C THR A 299 5.79 2.26 -19.75
N LEU A 300 5.67 1.04 -19.17
CA LEU A 300 6.79 0.37 -18.51
C LEU A 300 7.92 -0.05 -19.45
N ARG A 301 7.73 0.04 -20.78
CA ARG A 301 8.76 -0.18 -21.80
C ARG A 301 9.20 1.11 -22.49
N ASP A 302 8.52 2.22 -22.22
CA ASP A 302 8.85 3.51 -22.82
C ASP A 302 10.18 4.03 -22.25
N LYS A 303 11.13 4.27 -23.16
CA LYS A 303 12.47 4.73 -22.79
C LYS A 303 12.45 6.10 -22.11
N SER A 304 11.54 6.99 -22.51
CA SER A 304 11.42 8.33 -21.91
C SER A 304 10.93 8.25 -20.45
N PHE A 305 10.02 7.32 -20.15
CA PHE A 305 9.60 7.02 -18.80
C PHE A 305 10.72 6.36 -17.97
N LEU A 306 11.36 5.31 -18.53
CA LEU A 306 12.40 4.54 -17.86
C LEU A 306 13.65 5.37 -17.53
N ASP A 307 14.00 6.31 -18.38
CA ASP A 307 15.23 7.13 -18.25
C ASP A 307 14.99 8.42 -17.43
N ARG A 308 13.81 8.63 -16.90
CA ARG A 308 13.52 9.77 -16.03
C ARG A 308 14.39 9.73 -14.77
N THR A 309 15.00 10.87 -14.44
CA THR A 309 15.92 11.03 -13.29
C THR A 309 15.42 12.04 -12.26
N THR A 310 14.29 12.69 -12.56
CA THR A 310 13.71 13.75 -11.72
C THR A 310 12.28 13.43 -11.33
N ILE A 311 11.84 14.02 -10.22
CA ILE A 311 10.46 14.03 -9.77
C ILE A 311 9.98 15.48 -9.88
N ARG A 312 8.77 15.68 -10.40
CA ARG A 312 8.16 17.02 -10.50
C ARG A 312 7.49 17.40 -9.20
N ASP A 313 7.86 18.53 -8.63
CA ASP A 313 7.22 19.08 -7.43
C ASP A 313 5.88 19.76 -7.76
N SER A 314 5.15 20.20 -6.71
CA SER A 314 3.84 20.87 -6.84
C SER A 314 3.90 22.19 -7.61
N ARG A 315 5.09 22.80 -7.77
CA ARG A 315 5.33 24.04 -8.54
C ARG A 315 5.71 23.75 -9.99
N GLY A 316 5.82 22.47 -10.38
CA GLY A 316 6.24 22.05 -11.71
C GLY A 316 7.75 22.01 -11.92
N ILE A 317 8.55 22.07 -10.86
CA ILE A 317 10.02 22.02 -10.92
C ILE A 317 10.48 20.57 -10.86
N ASP A 318 11.39 20.20 -11.75
CA ASP A 318 11.97 18.85 -11.82
C ASP A 318 13.15 18.72 -10.84
N ILE A 319 13.01 17.92 -9.81
CA ILE A 319 13.96 17.71 -8.72
C ILE A 319 14.66 16.36 -8.87
N PRO A 320 15.99 16.29 -8.91
CA PRO A 320 16.74 15.03 -8.96
C PRO A 320 16.83 14.37 -7.58
N TYR A 321 15.68 14.01 -7.00
CA TYR A 321 15.57 13.55 -5.62
C TYR A 321 16.44 12.32 -5.32
N PHE A 322 16.60 11.44 -6.29
CA PHE A 322 17.46 10.26 -6.20
C PHE A 322 18.88 10.49 -6.80
N GLY A 323 19.36 11.73 -6.82
CA GLY A 323 20.71 12.07 -7.29
C GLY A 323 20.99 11.65 -8.72
N GLY A 324 20.02 11.81 -9.62
CA GLY A 324 20.16 11.47 -11.04
C GLY A 324 19.97 9.98 -11.37
N GLN A 325 19.57 9.15 -10.41
CA GLN A 325 19.27 7.75 -10.68
C GLN A 325 18.05 7.59 -11.60
N LYS A 326 18.10 6.64 -12.54
CA LYS A 326 16.99 6.23 -13.39
C LYS A 326 16.05 5.29 -12.60
N PHE A 327 15.39 5.83 -11.60
CA PHE A 327 14.64 5.07 -10.59
C PHE A 327 13.46 4.28 -11.18
N ASN A 328 12.82 4.75 -12.27
CA ASN A 328 11.73 4.02 -12.91
C ASN A 328 12.16 2.67 -13.50
N ARG A 329 13.47 2.48 -13.80
CA ARG A 329 13.98 1.17 -14.21
C ARG A 329 13.88 0.14 -13.09
N VAL A 330 14.12 0.54 -11.85
CA VAL A 330 13.96 -0.32 -10.67
C VAL A 330 12.50 -0.72 -10.52
N PHE A 331 11.59 0.23 -10.61
CA PHE A 331 10.16 -0.03 -10.46
C PHE A 331 9.59 -0.88 -11.60
N ALA A 332 10.01 -0.66 -12.82
CA ALA A 332 9.59 -1.48 -13.97
C ALA A 332 10.07 -2.93 -13.84
N ASP A 333 11.29 -3.15 -13.37
CA ASP A 333 11.81 -4.49 -13.06
C ASP A 333 11.02 -5.12 -11.90
N ALA A 334 10.73 -4.37 -10.84
CA ALA A 334 9.92 -4.80 -9.70
C ALA A 334 8.50 -5.23 -10.13
N ALA A 335 7.83 -4.42 -10.96
CA ALA A 335 6.48 -4.71 -11.46
C ALA A 335 6.37 -6.03 -12.23
N ASN A 336 7.44 -6.38 -12.96
CA ASN A 336 7.51 -7.65 -13.70
C ASN A 336 7.76 -8.88 -12.80
N ARG A 337 8.10 -8.68 -11.52
CA ARG A 337 8.41 -9.74 -10.56
C ARG A 337 7.32 -9.97 -9.53
N VAL A 338 6.23 -9.22 -9.59
CA VAL A 338 5.12 -9.36 -8.64
C VAL A 338 4.55 -10.77 -8.70
N ASP A 339 4.50 -11.43 -7.55
CA ASP A 339 3.88 -12.75 -7.42
C ASP A 339 2.35 -12.62 -7.60
N THR A 340 1.80 -13.32 -8.57
CA THR A 340 0.38 -13.26 -8.94
C THR A 340 -0.50 -14.21 -8.11
N GLY A 341 0.08 -14.96 -7.19
CA GLY A 341 -0.63 -15.95 -6.36
C GLY A 341 -1.32 -15.35 -5.14
N TYR A 342 -0.85 -14.21 -4.64
CA TYR A 342 -1.42 -13.57 -3.46
C TYR A 342 -2.86 -13.10 -3.70
N ARG A 343 -3.69 -13.18 -2.66
CA ARG A 343 -5.08 -12.71 -2.68
C ARG A 343 -5.37 -11.89 -1.43
N TYR A 344 -6.10 -10.79 -1.60
CA TYR A 344 -6.66 -10.05 -0.47
C TYR A 344 -7.95 -10.72 0.03
N LEU A 345 -8.22 -10.55 1.30
CA LEU A 345 -9.49 -10.97 1.90
C LEU A 345 -10.65 -10.13 1.37
N PRO A 346 -11.87 -10.70 1.26
CA PRO A 346 -13.07 -9.92 0.94
C PRO A 346 -13.49 -8.96 2.07
N PHE A 347 -12.77 -8.95 3.18
CA PHE A 347 -12.89 -8.01 4.31
C PHE A 347 -11.52 -7.44 4.72
N GLU A 348 -10.65 -7.22 3.76
CA GLU A 348 -9.29 -6.70 3.99
C GLU A 348 -9.30 -5.30 4.62
N VAL A 349 -10.33 -4.48 4.36
CA VAL A 349 -10.51 -3.18 5.02
C VAL A 349 -10.63 -3.35 6.53
N TYR A 350 -11.43 -4.33 6.97
CA TYR A 350 -11.52 -4.71 8.39
C TYR A 350 -10.18 -5.23 8.90
N SER A 351 -9.57 -6.19 8.21
CA SER A 351 -8.28 -6.78 8.56
C SER A 351 -7.22 -5.71 8.89
N ARG A 352 -7.15 -4.67 8.06
CA ARG A 352 -6.21 -3.55 8.25
C ARG A 352 -6.58 -2.65 9.42
N SER A 353 -7.86 -2.40 9.64
CA SER A 353 -8.32 -1.56 10.76
C SER A 353 -8.11 -2.22 12.11
N ASP A 354 -8.28 -3.55 12.19
CA ASP A 354 -8.14 -4.32 13.41
C ASP A 354 -6.68 -4.76 13.72
N PHE A 355 -5.79 -4.66 12.76
CA PHE A 355 -4.39 -5.09 12.87
C PHE A 355 -3.70 -4.58 14.15
N ARG A 356 -3.96 -3.32 14.54
CA ARG A 356 -3.35 -2.75 15.75
C ARG A 356 -3.91 -3.32 17.04
N ALA A 357 -5.17 -3.72 17.05
CA ALA A 357 -5.80 -4.34 18.22
C ALA A 357 -5.31 -5.77 18.46
N THR A 358 -4.88 -6.45 17.41
CA THR A 358 -4.41 -7.83 17.42
C THR A 358 -2.88 -7.91 17.28
N MET A 359 -2.38 -7.94 16.07
CA MET A 359 -0.96 -8.02 15.74
C MET A 359 -0.16 -6.85 16.33
N GLY A 360 -0.76 -5.66 16.43
CA GLY A 360 -0.15 -4.47 16.99
C GLY A 360 0.29 -4.61 18.45
N GLN A 361 -0.26 -5.55 19.22
CA GLN A 361 0.20 -5.83 20.58
C GLN A 361 1.66 -6.29 20.62
N ALA A 362 2.16 -6.90 19.56
CA ALA A 362 3.57 -7.24 19.40
C ALA A 362 4.49 -6.02 19.22
N TYR A 363 3.92 -4.89 18.82
CA TYR A 363 4.62 -3.60 18.71
C TYR A 363 4.40 -2.70 19.94
N GLY A 364 3.72 -3.22 20.96
CA GLY A 364 3.42 -2.48 22.18
C GLY A 364 2.07 -1.74 22.18
N TRP A 365 1.21 -1.97 21.18
CA TRP A 365 -0.16 -1.48 21.19
C TRP A 365 -1.03 -2.29 22.16
N SER A 366 -1.90 -1.62 22.86
CA SER A 366 -2.92 -2.22 23.72
C SER A 366 -4.19 -1.38 23.60
N VAL A 367 -5.29 -1.84 24.18
CA VAL A 367 -6.52 -1.03 24.25
C VAL A 367 -6.27 0.33 24.89
N LYS A 368 -5.41 0.40 25.91
CA LYS A 368 -5.00 1.66 26.54
C LYS A 368 -4.11 2.51 25.64
N SER A 369 -3.17 1.90 24.88
CA SER A 369 -2.34 2.62 23.92
C SER A 369 -3.16 3.19 22.76
N LEU A 370 -4.15 2.46 22.29
CA LEU A 370 -5.09 2.93 21.26
C LEU A 370 -5.94 4.09 21.79
N ALA A 371 -6.43 3.98 23.03
CA ALA A 371 -7.12 5.07 23.71
C ALA A 371 -6.21 6.30 23.86
N ARG A 372 -4.92 6.10 24.20
CA ARG A 372 -3.92 7.16 24.28
C ARG A 372 -3.71 7.88 22.95
N LEU A 373 -3.66 7.13 21.82
CA LEU A 373 -3.57 7.75 20.48
C LEU A 373 -4.76 8.63 20.17
N ASN A 374 -5.97 8.15 20.47
CA ASN A 374 -7.19 8.92 20.24
C ASN A 374 -7.18 10.20 21.07
N VAL A 375 -6.79 10.10 22.34
CA VAL A 375 -6.66 11.28 23.22
C VAL A 375 -5.56 12.21 22.72
N GLN A 376 -4.42 11.69 22.25
CA GLN A 376 -3.35 12.53 21.68
C GLN A 376 -3.82 13.26 20.41
N ALA A 377 -4.53 12.56 19.51
CA ALA A 377 -5.09 13.20 18.32
C ALA A 377 -6.09 14.32 18.66
N MET A 378 -6.88 14.15 19.72
CA MET A 378 -7.77 15.19 20.23
C MET A 378 -6.99 16.39 20.80
N ILE A 379 -5.90 16.14 21.54
CA ILE A 379 -5.01 17.20 22.06
C ILE A 379 -4.36 17.97 20.90
N ASP A 380 -3.87 17.26 19.88
CA ASP A 380 -3.24 17.85 18.71
C ASP A 380 -4.26 18.68 17.87
N ALA A 381 -5.52 18.31 17.92
CA ALA A 381 -6.65 19.07 17.34
C ALA A 381 -7.13 20.23 18.23
N GLY A 382 -6.48 20.49 19.37
CA GLY A 382 -6.81 21.58 20.28
C GLY A 382 -8.00 21.32 21.20
N VAL A 383 -8.46 20.07 21.32
CA VAL A 383 -9.57 19.71 22.22
C VAL A 383 -9.10 19.76 23.67
N THR A 384 -9.88 20.41 24.51
CA THR A 384 -9.68 20.50 25.97
C THR A 384 -10.88 19.91 26.68
N ARG A 385 -10.77 19.76 28.01
CA ARG A 385 -11.91 19.45 28.86
C ARG A 385 -12.83 20.67 28.98
N ASP A 386 -14.03 20.46 29.47
CA ASP A 386 -15.04 21.51 29.72
C ASP A 386 -14.54 22.65 30.62
N ASP A 387 -13.58 22.36 31.54
CA ASP A 387 -12.92 23.31 32.40
C ASP A 387 -11.70 24.01 31.74
N GLY A 388 -11.45 23.78 30.48
CA GLY A 388 -10.31 24.33 29.72
C GLY A 388 -8.97 23.65 29.99
N SER A 389 -8.90 22.64 30.86
CA SER A 389 -7.68 21.90 31.12
C SER A 389 -7.35 20.92 29.96
N LYS A 390 -6.05 20.53 29.85
CA LYS A 390 -5.61 19.53 28.85
C LYS A 390 -6.20 18.16 29.15
N LEU A 391 -6.53 17.42 28.09
CA LEU A 391 -6.92 16.02 28.21
C LEU A 391 -5.78 15.21 28.84
N TRP A 392 -6.15 14.29 29.72
CA TRP A 392 -5.18 13.39 30.33
C TRP A 392 -4.84 12.24 29.39
N LEU A 393 -3.54 11.99 29.20
CA LEU A 393 -3.06 10.84 28.42
C LEU A 393 -3.01 9.62 29.34
N PRO A 394 -3.69 8.51 28.99
CA PRO A 394 -3.55 7.25 29.71
C PRO A 394 -2.10 6.79 29.76
N ASP A 395 -1.68 6.17 30.86
CA ASP A 395 -0.36 5.59 31.01
C ASP A 395 -0.08 4.55 29.92
N ASP A 396 1.20 4.45 29.54
CA ASP A 396 1.65 3.47 28.54
C ASP A 396 1.51 2.06 29.13
N PRO A 397 0.78 1.18 28.48
CA PRO A 397 0.45 -0.07 29.11
C PRO A 397 1.15 -1.25 28.46
N GLY A 398 1.92 -1.91 29.19
CA GLY A 398 1.94 -3.33 29.06
C GLY A 398 3.11 -3.93 28.31
N LYS A 399 3.43 -5.13 28.75
CA LYS A 399 4.42 -6.06 28.19
C LYS A 399 4.03 -6.40 26.74
N ARG A 400 4.94 -6.13 25.80
CA ARG A 400 4.84 -6.53 24.41
C ARG A 400 4.78 -8.07 24.31
N ILE A 401 3.89 -8.62 23.49
CA ILE A 401 3.85 -10.03 23.11
C ILE A 401 4.79 -10.31 21.94
N SER A 402 5.00 -11.58 21.58
CA SER A 402 5.74 -11.91 20.35
C SER A 402 4.92 -11.61 19.09
N LEU A 403 5.60 -11.41 17.95
CA LEU A 403 4.91 -11.32 16.65
C LEU A 403 4.11 -12.59 16.33
N LYS A 404 4.62 -13.76 16.76
CA LYS A 404 3.91 -15.03 16.60
C LYS A 404 2.59 -15.05 17.38
N ASP A 405 2.59 -14.56 18.63
CA ASP A 405 1.36 -14.51 19.42
C ASP A 405 0.38 -13.48 18.86
N GLY A 406 0.88 -12.31 18.40
CA GLY A 406 0.08 -11.33 17.71
C GLY A 406 -0.55 -11.86 16.41
N LEU A 407 0.22 -12.66 15.65
CA LEU A 407 -0.25 -13.33 14.45
C LEU A 407 -1.41 -14.29 14.72
N LEU A 408 -1.31 -15.07 15.81
CA LEU A 408 -2.38 -15.99 16.23
C LEU A 408 -3.66 -15.23 16.65
N LEU A 409 -3.50 -14.10 17.34
CA LEU A 409 -4.62 -13.24 17.68
C LEU A 409 -5.30 -12.69 16.43
N TRP A 410 -4.51 -12.20 15.48
CA TRP A 410 -5.02 -11.63 14.22
C TRP A 410 -5.71 -12.72 13.37
N GLU A 411 -5.11 -13.90 13.22
CA GLU A 411 -5.73 -15.03 12.51
C GLU A 411 -7.09 -15.40 13.10
N LYS A 412 -7.15 -15.54 14.44
CA LYS A 412 -8.38 -15.87 15.14
C LYS A 412 -9.46 -14.82 14.93
N ASP A 413 -9.11 -13.54 15.08
CA ASP A 413 -10.04 -12.44 14.88
C ASP A 413 -10.60 -12.41 13.46
N LEU A 414 -9.73 -12.55 12.45
CA LEU A 414 -10.14 -12.61 11.05
C LEU A 414 -11.07 -13.80 10.76
N GLN A 415 -10.83 -14.95 11.38
CA GLN A 415 -11.69 -16.13 11.24
C GLN A 415 -13.07 -15.88 11.86
N GLU A 416 -13.11 -15.32 13.06
CA GLU A 416 -14.34 -14.95 13.77
C GLU A 416 -15.14 -13.88 12.99
N TYR A 417 -14.45 -12.85 12.51
CA TYR A 417 -15.08 -11.82 11.69
C TYR A 417 -15.67 -12.38 10.41
N GLY A 418 -14.90 -13.20 9.67
CA GLY A 418 -15.38 -13.83 8.44
C GLY A 418 -16.62 -14.68 8.67
N TYR A 419 -16.61 -15.48 9.75
CA TYR A 419 -17.79 -16.27 10.14
C TYR A 419 -19.02 -15.38 10.43
N ASN A 420 -18.83 -14.29 11.18
CA ASN A 420 -19.89 -13.34 11.53
C ASN A 420 -20.44 -12.59 10.29
N GLN A 421 -19.65 -12.47 9.23
CA GLN A 421 -20.08 -11.91 7.94
C GLN A 421 -20.79 -12.95 7.04
N GLY A 422 -20.96 -14.19 7.51
CA GLY A 422 -21.64 -15.24 6.79
C GLY A 422 -20.78 -16.06 5.83
N PHE A 423 -19.45 -15.94 5.90
CA PHE A 423 -18.54 -16.79 5.14
C PHE A 423 -18.39 -18.18 5.79
N VAL A 424 -18.15 -19.18 4.96
CA VAL A 424 -17.56 -20.45 5.42
C VAL A 424 -16.06 -20.22 5.56
N VAL A 425 -15.55 -20.21 6.79
CA VAL A 425 -14.14 -19.95 7.07
C VAL A 425 -13.37 -21.27 7.25
N ARG A 426 -12.17 -21.38 6.64
CA ARG A 426 -11.29 -22.56 6.70
C ARG A 426 -9.87 -22.19 7.10
#